data_300ee3a7117adb4c3476580f713633f8
#
_entry.id   300ee3a7117adb4c3476580f713633f8
#
_cell.length_a   1.000
_cell.length_b   1.000
_cell.length_c   1.000
_cell.angle_alpha   90.00
_cell.angle_beta   90.00
_cell.angle_gamma   90.00
#
_symmetry.space_group_name_H-M   'P 1'
#
loop_
_entity.id
_entity.type
_entity.pdbx_description
1 polymer ?
#
loop_
_entity_poly.entity_id
_entity_poly.type
_entity_poly.pdbx_seq_one_letter_code
_entity_poly.pdbx_strand_id
1 'polypeptide(L)'
;MDEANDQAVITLNGKPAEQELDSWVAALCDTLDARIREKEIAADQFCWRLTINNQHWLLFYSEICDAVWLQALEEKSEEVIKNLRHADYI
;
A
#
# COMPACT_ATOMS: atom_id res chain seq x y z
N MET A 1 -6.45 5.54 23.34
CA MET A 1 -6.25 5.44 22.88
C MET A 1 -5.96 5.31 21.83
N ASP A 2 -5.79 5.47 21.38
CA ASP A 2 -5.45 5.43 20.49
C ASP A 2 -5.17 4.42 19.67
N GLU A 3 -5.40 3.55 19.74
CA GLU A 3 -5.12 2.42 19.00
C GLU A 3 -5.84 2.40 17.72
N ALA A 4 -6.78 3.21 17.59
CA ALA A 4 -7.47 3.36 16.33
C ALA A 4 -6.50 3.59 15.21
N ASN A 5 -5.37 4.16 15.50
CA ASN A 5 -4.41 4.49 14.47
C ASN A 5 -3.58 3.32 14.04
N ASP A 6 -3.42 2.38 14.93
CA ASP A 6 -2.46 1.34 14.69
C ASP A 6 -2.85 0.41 13.59
N GLN A 7 -4.12 0.11 13.53
CA GLN A 7 -4.54 -0.90 12.60
C GLN A 7 -4.51 -0.41 11.17
N ALA A 8 -4.28 0.86 10.96
CA ALA A 8 -4.43 1.41 9.63
C ALA A 8 -3.21 1.26 8.75
N VAL A 9 -2.03 1.05 9.32
CA VAL A 9 -0.79 1.18 8.57
C VAL A 9 -0.03 -0.15 8.53
N ILE A 10 0.36 -0.56 7.33
CA ILE A 10 1.14 -1.78 7.12
C ILE A 10 2.36 -1.41 6.28
N THR A 11 3.55 -1.47 6.88
CA THR A 11 4.78 -1.18 6.16
C THR A 11 5.17 -2.39 5.32
N LEU A 12 5.55 -2.13 4.07
CA LEU A 12 5.85 -3.20 3.13
C LEU A 12 7.35 -3.36 2.94
N ASN A 13 7.76 -4.57 2.60
CA ASN A 13 9.14 -4.88 2.28
C ASN A 13 9.41 -4.60 0.82
N GLY A 14 10.71 -4.55 0.47
CA GLY A 14 11.10 -4.55 -0.92
C GLY A 14 10.82 -3.25 -1.64
N LYS A 15 11.02 -2.14 -0.95
CA LYS A 15 10.81 -0.84 -1.57
C LYS A 15 11.61 -0.76 -2.88
N PRO A 16 10.93 -0.50 -4.00
CA PRO A 16 11.61 -0.46 -5.29
C PRO A 16 12.32 0.87 -5.53
N ALA A 17 13.23 0.90 -6.49
CA ALA A 17 13.73 2.16 -6.98
C ALA A 17 12.60 2.89 -7.70
N GLU A 18 12.72 4.22 -7.76
CA GLU A 18 11.61 5.00 -8.31
C GLU A 18 11.32 4.63 -9.76
N GLN A 19 12.33 4.32 -10.54
CA GLN A 19 12.11 3.98 -11.93
C GLN A 19 11.40 2.64 -12.11
N GLU A 20 11.35 1.82 -11.07
CA GLU A 20 10.65 0.55 -11.12
C GLU A 20 9.33 0.59 -10.38
N LEU A 21 8.96 1.77 -9.91
CA LEU A 21 7.82 1.89 -9.00
C LEU A 21 6.52 1.47 -9.66
N ASP A 22 6.27 1.90 -10.88
CA ASP A 22 5.02 1.57 -11.53
C ASP A 22 4.84 0.08 -11.73
N SER A 23 5.93 -0.61 -12.11
CA SER A 23 5.87 -2.06 -12.26
C SER A 23 5.63 -2.75 -10.93
N TRP A 24 6.29 -2.25 -9.89
CA TRP A 24 6.15 -2.82 -8.55
C TRP A 24 4.73 -2.67 -8.05
N VAL A 25 4.15 -1.49 -8.26
CA VAL A 25 2.78 -1.23 -7.82
C VAL A 25 1.80 -2.12 -8.59
N ALA A 26 2.03 -2.28 -9.89
CA ALA A 26 1.17 -3.15 -10.69
C ALA A 26 1.20 -4.59 -10.18
N ALA A 27 2.39 -5.08 -9.83
CA ALA A 27 2.51 -6.44 -9.30
C ALA A 27 1.83 -6.57 -7.96
N LEU A 28 1.96 -5.57 -7.11
CA LEU A 28 1.29 -5.58 -5.81
C LEU A 28 -0.23 -5.61 -5.98
N CYS A 29 -0.74 -4.78 -6.88
CA CYS A 29 -2.17 -4.74 -7.12
C CYS A 29 -2.68 -6.06 -7.66
N ASP A 30 -1.88 -6.71 -8.51
CA ASP A 30 -2.23 -8.03 -9.02
C ASP A 30 -2.34 -9.03 -7.88
N THR A 31 -1.38 -8.99 -6.98
CA THR A 31 -1.34 -9.90 -5.84
C THR A 31 -2.56 -9.73 -4.94
N LEU A 32 -2.98 -8.49 -4.74
CA LEU A 32 -4.08 -8.19 -3.84
C LEU A 32 -5.43 -8.13 -4.55
N ASP A 33 -5.43 -8.32 -5.87
CA ASP A 33 -6.65 -8.13 -6.65
C ASP A 33 -7.19 -6.72 -6.41
N ALA A 34 -6.28 -5.77 -6.39
CA ALA A 34 -6.61 -4.38 -6.11
C ALA A 34 -6.81 -3.62 -7.40
N ARG A 35 -7.59 -2.56 -7.30
CA ARG A 35 -7.86 -1.68 -8.43
C ARG A 35 -7.34 -0.29 -8.08
N ILE A 36 -6.53 0.29 -8.96
CA ILE A 36 -6.04 1.65 -8.77
C ILE A 36 -7.12 2.62 -9.21
N ARG A 37 -7.53 3.50 -8.27
CA ARG A 37 -8.54 4.49 -8.56
C ARG A 37 -7.93 5.82 -8.96
N GLU A 38 -6.81 6.16 -8.35
CA GLU A 38 -6.24 7.47 -8.54
C GLU A 38 -4.78 7.46 -8.09
N LYS A 39 -3.96 8.30 -8.70
CA LYS A 39 -2.57 8.45 -8.31
C LYS A 39 -2.29 9.94 -8.12
N GLU A 40 -1.66 10.28 -7.00
CA GLU A 40 -1.26 11.65 -6.71
C GLU A 40 0.24 11.70 -6.48
N ILE A 41 0.86 12.76 -6.97
CA ILE A 41 2.29 12.95 -6.80
C ILE A 41 2.50 14.26 -6.06
N ALA A 42 3.11 14.17 -4.89
CA ALA A 42 3.57 15.35 -4.17
C ALA A 42 5.06 15.47 -4.40
N ALA A 43 5.68 16.47 -3.81
CA ALA A 43 7.08 16.80 -4.11
C ALA A 43 8.00 15.58 -4.02
N ASP A 44 7.82 14.77 -2.99
CA ASP A 44 8.72 13.66 -2.76
C ASP A 44 7.98 12.41 -2.36
N GLN A 45 6.69 12.35 -2.69
CA GLN A 45 5.86 11.26 -2.20
C GLN A 45 4.81 10.94 -3.25
N PHE A 46 4.54 9.65 -3.41
CA PHE A 46 3.49 9.17 -4.30
C PHE A 46 2.40 8.53 -3.45
N CYS A 47 1.17 8.71 -3.88
CA CYS A 47 0.03 8.11 -3.20
C CYS A 47 -0.93 7.55 -4.24
N TRP A 48 -1.33 6.29 -4.05
CA TRP A 48 -2.33 5.67 -4.91
C TRP A 48 -3.57 5.37 -4.07
N ARG A 49 -4.72 5.67 -4.63
CA ARG A 49 -5.98 5.26 -4.03
C ARG A 49 -6.36 3.93 -4.62
N LEU A 50 -6.54 2.94 -3.77
CA LEU A 50 -6.84 1.58 -4.19
C LEU A 50 -8.16 1.13 -3.64
N THR A 51 -8.81 0.21 -4.37
CA THR A 51 -9.95 -0.53 -3.86
C THR A 51 -9.55 -1.99 -3.82
N ILE A 52 -9.67 -2.60 -2.65
CA ILE A 52 -9.39 -4.01 -2.45
C ILE A 52 -10.60 -4.62 -1.76
N ASN A 53 -11.27 -5.57 -2.42
CA ASN A 53 -12.44 -6.23 -1.84
C ASN A 53 -13.50 -5.21 -1.41
N ASN A 54 -13.73 -4.20 -2.24
CA ASN A 54 -14.71 -3.15 -1.98
C ASN A 54 -14.36 -2.26 -0.80
N GLN A 55 -13.13 -2.32 -0.32
CA GLN A 55 -12.66 -1.44 0.72
C GLN A 55 -11.63 -0.50 0.15
N HIS A 56 -11.53 0.67 0.76
CA HIS A 56 -10.62 1.71 0.27
C HIS A 56 -9.32 1.69 1.04
N TRP A 57 -8.22 1.80 0.31
CA TRP A 57 -6.89 1.78 0.87
C TRP A 57 -6.06 2.87 0.21
N LEU A 58 -4.99 3.28 0.88
CA LEU A 58 -4.00 4.18 0.31
C LEU A 58 -2.67 3.47 0.30
N LEU A 59 -1.93 3.62 -0.79
CA LEU A 59 -0.57 3.11 -0.90
C LEU A 59 0.35 4.31 -1.00
N PHE A 60 1.33 4.38 -0.13
CA PHE A 60 2.28 5.49 -0.09
C PHE A 60 3.68 5.01 -0.39
N TYR A 61 4.42 5.84 -1.10
CA TYR A 61 5.83 5.61 -1.38
C TYR A 61 6.55 6.92 -1.10
N SER A 62 7.59 6.87 -0.26
CA SER A 62 8.32 8.08 0.13
C SER A 62 9.81 7.82 0.03
N GLU A 63 10.51 8.64 -0.76
CA GLU A 63 11.96 8.58 -0.83
C GLU A 63 12.59 9.12 0.45
N ILE A 64 12.00 10.16 1.00
CA ILE A 64 12.55 10.77 2.19
C ILE A 64 12.46 9.81 3.37
N CYS A 65 11.31 9.17 3.54
CA CYS A 65 11.13 8.19 4.60
C CYS A 65 11.76 6.85 4.26
N ASP A 66 12.15 6.67 3.00
CA ASP A 66 12.72 5.41 2.52
C ASP A 66 11.79 4.26 2.84
N ALA A 67 10.52 4.43 2.52
CA ALA A 67 9.50 3.47 2.92
C ALA A 67 8.36 3.43 1.93
N VAL A 68 7.68 2.30 1.91
CA VAL A 68 6.44 2.14 1.18
C VAL A 68 5.47 1.43 2.13
N TRP A 69 4.23 1.92 2.18
CA TRP A 69 3.28 1.35 3.12
C TRP A 69 1.86 1.47 2.61
N LEU A 70 1.01 0.57 3.13
CA LEU A 70 -0.43 0.58 2.86
C LEU A 70 -1.15 1.11 4.08
N GLN A 71 -2.20 1.86 3.83
CA GLN A 71 -3.02 2.40 4.91
C GLN A 71 -4.47 2.10 4.61
N ALA A 72 -5.14 1.42 5.53
CA ALA A 72 -6.56 1.14 5.39
C ALA A 72 -7.35 2.36 5.77
N LEU A 73 -8.35 2.70 4.98
CA LEU A 73 -9.22 3.83 5.31
C LEU A 73 -10.42 3.37 6.13
N GLU A 74 -10.61 2.06 6.17
CA GLU A 74 -11.70 1.47 6.94
C GLU A 74 -11.07 0.48 7.89
N GLU A 75 -11.62 -0.70 7.97
CA GLU A 75 -11.04 -1.70 8.83
C GLU A 75 -9.90 -2.42 8.16
N LYS A 76 -8.91 -2.80 8.96
CA LYS A 76 -7.82 -3.61 8.48
C LYS A 76 -8.35 -4.99 8.10
N SER A 77 -7.96 -5.48 6.94
CA SER A 77 -8.44 -6.74 6.43
C SER A 77 -7.43 -7.85 6.69
N GLU A 78 -7.87 -8.90 7.34
CA GLU A 78 -7.00 -10.06 7.56
C GLU A 78 -6.62 -10.71 6.25
N GLU A 79 -7.53 -10.70 5.30
CA GLU A 79 -7.26 -11.32 4.02
C GLU A 79 -6.15 -10.57 3.27
N VAL A 80 -6.17 -9.25 3.32
CA VAL A 80 -5.13 -8.47 2.69
C VAL A 80 -3.78 -8.75 3.35
N ILE A 81 -3.76 -8.79 4.68
CA ILE A 81 -2.52 -9.08 5.40
C ILE A 81 -2.00 -10.46 5.05
N LYS A 82 -2.87 -11.43 4.97
CA LYS A 82 -2.48 -12.78 4.63
C LYS A 82 -1.87 -12.83 3.24
N ASN A 83 -2.48 -12.16 2.28
CA ASN A 83 -1.96 -12.15 0.91
C ASN A 83 -0.62 -11.45 0.84
N LEU A 84 -0.44 -10.37 1.58
CA LEU A 84 0.82 -9.68 1.63
C LEU A 84 1.93 -10.58 2.19
N ARG A 85 1.60 -11.31 3.24
CA ARG A 85 2.58 -12.22 3.85
C ARG A 85 2.94 -13.35 2.91
N HIS A 86 1.95 -13.90 2.23
CA HIS A 86 2.19 -14.97 1.27
C HIS A 86 3.13 -14.54 0.16
N ALA A 87 3.05 -13.30 -0.25
CA ALA A 87 3.85 -12.79 -1.35
C ALA A 87 5.11 -12.09 -0.88
N ASP A 88 5.42 -12.19 0.41
CA ASP A 88 6.65 -11.64 0.99
C ASP A 88 6.71 -10.13 1.00
N TYR A 89 5.58 -9.46 0.96
CA TYR A 89 5.56 -8.01 1.15
C TYR A 89 5.67 -7.63 2.62
N ILE A 90 5.37 -8.56 3.50
CA ILE A 90 5.58 -8.34 4.93
C ILE A 90 6.06 -9.60 5.61
#